data_c2802d8d372b56dcb82808d8db95827b
#
_entry.id   c2802d8d372b56dcb82808d8db95827b
#
_cell.length_a   1.000
_cell.length_b   1.000
_cell.length_c   1.000
_cell.angle_alpha   90.00
_cell.angle_beta   90.00
_cell.angle_gamma   90.00
#
_symmetry.space_group_name_H-M   'P 1'
#
loop_
_entity.id
_entity.type
_entity.pdbx_description
1 polymer ?
#
loop_
_entity_poly.entity_id
_entity_poly.type
_entity_poly.pdbx_seq_one_letter_code
_entity_poly.pdbx_strand_id
1 'polypeptide(L)'
;MKWLYDRAHTHRDKYFLNEFTYGDVLTLTIATAKRLAPHLRGESRIALWAENSVSMAIHLFALSTLGIETVLLNTNLTEREVTEQMKSTDVLTLLVSEKMAQVLQAQKEVCDKQGCDIQITDIYSSEYIHNQDGRQYLCFSSFIDTDFKPTSPIYSGENVKEEKSNNVKHTSTQIDGEVIDGMESIVGNYGLQRDIDNSTVSENSLEWNSSDNKVFCIINTSATTGKFKSVPVRWSQIEAHVKASAKVLGVEENDNWLVVLPMFHVSGLSIILRTLYNGTKATIREKFSEQVVLDALEKEEVTMVSLVPTVLQRIVDQITAPKLRAILLGGEFIPMSLLQECVQRNLPVYKTYGMSETFAQSTTFSVRDYPHKLSAVGYPLDGVTIEIRNPDEEGVGEVWISSPMLMKGYLNKEPIAGAFNTDDIGYVDDDGFLYLLNRRKDIIISGGENIYPKEIEDVLYEMNGIKECAVIPVPDSKWGQVPVLCVVTSRTKQEIIEYLQCRLAKYKVPKRIVYYDILPKNSMEKILRQELINSCLKHG
;
A
#
# COMPACT_ATOMS: atom_id res chain seq x y z
N MET A 1 -7.19 -9.16 15.20
CA MET A 1 -8.22 -9.67 14.22
C MET A 1 -9.69 -9.46 14.65
N LYS A 2 -9.93 -8.65 15.67
CA LYS A 2 -11.30 -8.35 16.18
C LYS A 2 -12.26 -7.90 15.07
N TRP A 3 -11.82 -7.02 14.15
CA TRP A 3 -12.70 -6.53 13.09
C TRP A 3 -13.22 -7.64 12.16
N LEU A 4 -12.39 -8.63 11.81
CA LEU A 4 -12.85 -9.75 10.98
C LEU A 4 -13.87 -10.60 11.74
N TYR A 5 -13.62 -10.86 13.01
CA TYR A 5 -14.54 -11.58 13.87
C TYR A 5 -15.89 -10.84 14.00
N ASP A 6 -15.87 -9.55 14.34
CA ASP A 6 -17.07 -8.72 14.49
C ASP A 6 -17.87 -8.65 13.17
N ARG A 7 -17.17 -8.47 12.03
CA ARG A 7 -17.83 -8.42 10.71
C ARG A 7 -18.41 -9.75 10.28
N ALA A 8 -17.72 -10.85 10.52
CA ALA A 8 -18.24 -12.18 10.21
C ALA A 8 -19.48 -12.54 11.04
N HIS A 9 -19.66 -11.94 12.24
CA HIS A 9 -20.88 -12.11 13.03
C HIS A 9 -22.02 -11.20 12.61
N THR A 10 -21.72 -9.98 12.16
CA THR A 10 -22.73 -8.97 11.80
C THR A 10 -23.11 -8.99 10.32
N HIS A 11 -22.21 -9.48 9.44
CA HIS A 11 -22.32 -9.46 7.97
C HIS A 11 -21.86 -10.78 7.35
N ARG A 12 -22.19 -11.93 7.97
CA ARG A 12 -21.66 -13.24 7.63
C ARG A 12 -21.69 -13.54 6.13
N ASP A 13 -22.82 -13.30 5.50
CA ASP A 13 -23.09 -13.66 4.10
C ASP A 13 -22.75 -12.53 3.10
N LYS A 14 -22.23 -11.39 3.59
CA LYS A 14 -21.80 -10.30 2.75
C LYS A 14 -20.42 -10.58 2.15
N TYR A 15 -20.26 -10.34 0.84
CA TYR A 15 -18.96 -10.49 0.18
C TYR A 15 -17.92 -9.54 0.77
N PHE A 16 -16.72 -10.06 1.02
CA PHE A 16 -15.57 -9.31 1.51
C PHE A 16 -14.42 -9.32 0.51
N LEU A 17 -13.85 -10.47 0.19
CA LEU A 17 -12.71 -10.61 -0.71
C LEU A 17 -13.14 -11.42 -1.94
N ASN A 18 -13.23 -10.77 -3.09
CA ASN A 18 -13.72 -11.37 -4.34
C ASN A 18 -15.11 -12.02 -4.12
N GLU A 19 -15.20 -13.33 -4.34
CA GLU A 19 -16.41 -14.15 -4.14
C GLU A 19 -16.56 -14.72 -2.70
N PHE A 20 -15.59 -14.46 -1.81
CA PHE A 20 -15.65 -14.96 -0.43
C PHE A 20 -16.39 -13.98 0.48
N THR A 21 -17.29 -14.52 1.29
CA THR A 21 -18.01 -13.74 2.30
C THR A 21 -17.13 -13.48 3.54
N TYR A 22 -17.58 -12.59 4.43
CA TYR A 22 -16.92 -12.39 5.72
C TYR A 22 -16.84 -13.68 6.55
N GLY A 23 -17.89 -14.52 6.51
CA GLY A 23 -17.92 -15.82 7.17
C GLY A 23 -16.91 -16.80 6.58
N ASP A 24 -16.79 -16.85 5.24
CA ASP A 24 -15.81 -17.67 4.55
C ASP A 24 -14.38 -17.26 4.91
N VAL A 25 -14.08 -15.95 4.85
CA VAL A 25 -12.75 -15.43 5.17
C VAL A 25 -12.37 -15.69 6.62
N LEU A 26 -13.31 -15.58 7.58
CA LEU A 26 -13.03 -15.93 8.97
C LEU A 26 -12.70 -17.42 9.12
N THR A 27 -13.52 -18.30 8.52
CA THR A 27 -13.33 -19.76 8.57
C THR A 27 -11.98 -20.16 8.00
N LEU A 28 -11.63 -19.62 6.82
CA LEU A 28 -10.36 -19.86 6.16
C LEU A 28 -9.18 -19.30 6.96
N THR A 29 -9.34 -18.13 7.58
CA THR A 29 -8.31 -17.54 8.45
C THR A 29 -8.01 -18.45 9.65
N ILE A 30 -9.04 -18.97 10.31
CA ILE A 30 -8.89 -19.89 11.45
C ILE A 30 -8.23 -21.20 11.01
N ALA A 31 -8.68 -21.79 9.89
CA ALA A 31 -8.09 -23.02 9.36
C ALA A 31 -6.60 -22.82 9.01
N THR A 32 -6.26 -21.70 8.36
CA THR A 32 -4.88 -21.36 8.02
C THR A 32 -4.03 -21.14 9.27
N ALA A 33 -4.56 -20.44 10.29
CA ALA A 33 -3.85 -20.26 11.56
C ALA A 33 -3.55 -21.59 12.26
N LYS A 34 -4.51 -22.54 12.27
CA LYS A 34 -4.31 -23.90 12.82
C LYS A 34 -3.18 -24.64 12.09
N ARG A 35 -3.10 -24.51 10.77
CA ARG A 35 -2.05 -25.15 9.95
C ARG A 35 -0.67 -24.51 10.18
N LEU A 36 -0.61 -23.18 10.28
CA LEU A 36 0.65 -22.46 10.47
C LEU A 36 1.24 -22.65 11.88
N ALA A 37 0.39 -22.72 12.90
CA ALA A 37 0.81 -22.72 14.30
C ALA A 37 1.88 -23.77 14.66
N PRO A 38 1.82 -25.05 14.21
CA PRO A 38 2.88 -26.03 14.50
C PRO A 38 4.25 -25.62 13.95
N HIS A 39 4.27 -24.98 12.78
CA HIS A 39 5.49 -24.58 12.07
C HIS A 39 6.12 -23.27 12.61
N LEU A 40 5.33 -22.47 13.36
CA LEU A 40 5.73 -21.14 13.80
C LEU A 40 5.92 -21.05 15.33
N ARG A 41 6.13 -22.19 15.99
CA ARG A 41 6.32 -22.24 17.46
C ARG A 41 7.56 -21.45 17.87
N GLY A 42 7.35 -20.45 18.73
CA GLY A 42 8.44 -19.59 19.23
C GLY A 42 8.78 -18.40 18.34
N GLU A 43 8.22 -18.34 17.14
CA GLU A 43 8.40 -17.19 16.25
C GLU A 43 7.52 -16.02 16.72
N SER A 44 8.13 -14.83 16.82
CA SER A 44 7.39 -13.58 17.06
C SER A 44 7.21 -12.77 15.79
N ARG A 45 8.03 -13.06 14.77
CA ARG A 45 8.06 -12.35 13.50
C ARG A 45 8.49 -13.28 12.37
N ILE A 46 7.83 -13.19 11.23
CA ILE A 46 8.21 -13.91 10.00
C ILE A 46 8.14 -12.99 8.78
N ALA A 47 8.76 -13.38 7.68
CA ALA A 47 8.60 -12.71 6.40
C ALA A 47 7.51 -13.40 5.56
N LEU A 48 6.74 -12.60 4.80
CA LEU A 48 5.74 -13.08 3.85
C LEU A 48 6.09 -12.54 2.46
N TRP A 49 6.29 -13.44 1.50
CA TRP A 49 6.63 -13.12 0.13
C TRP A 49 5.62 -13.75 -0.83
N ALA A 50 4.65 -12.94 -1.26
CA ALA A 50 3.52 -13.39 -2.04
C ALA A 50 2.98 -12.27 -2.95
N GLU A 51 2.40 -12.66 -4.08
CA GLU A 51 1.62 -11.79 -4.96
C GLU A 51 0.27 -11.43 -4.35
N ASN A 52 -0.38 -10.38 -4.91
CA ASN A 52 -1.73 -10.00 -4.52
C ASN A 52 -2.70 -11.18 -4.74
N SER A 53 -3.32 -11.64 -3.68
CA SER A 53 -4.32 -12.70 -3.74
C SER A 53 -5.20 -12.71 -2.49
N VAL A 54 -6.35 -13.36 -2.56
CA VAL A 54 -7.18 -13.65 -1.38
C VAL A 54 -6.39 -14.51 -0.39
N SER A 55 -5.60 -15.47 -0.90
CA SER A 55 -4.73 -16.32 -0.10
C SER A 55 -3.70 -15.50 0.71
N MET A 56 -3.02 -14.52 0.10
CA MET A 56 -2.11 -13.62 0.82
C MET A 56 -2.83 -12.88 1.95
N ALA A 57 -4.03 -12.35 1.71
CA ALA A 57 -4.81 -11.66 2.74
C ALA A 57 -5.16 -12.58 3.91
N ILE A 58 -5.62 -13.81 3.62
CA ILE A 58 -5.96 -14.81 4.63
C ILE A 58 -4.74 -15.22 5.46
N HIS A 59 -3.58 -15.45 4.82
CA HIS A 59 -2.35 -15.78 5.54
C HIS A 59 -1.90 -14.63 6.45
N LEU A 60 -2.00 -13.38 5.97
CA LEU A 60 -1.70 -12.21 6.79
C LEU A 60 -2.64 -12.09 8.01
N PHE A 61 -3.94 -12.37 7.82
CA PHE A 61 -4.90 -12.40 8.92
C PHE A 61 -4.63 -13.56 9.89
N ALA A 62 -4.28 -14.73 9.38
CA ALA A 62 -3.94 -15.89 10.21
C ALA A 62 -2.70 -15.64 11.07
N LEU A 63 -1.64 -15.05 10.49
CA LEU A 63 -0.44 -14.66 11.23
C LEU A 63 -0.74 -13.64 12.32
N SER A 64 -1.56 -12.64 12.00
CA SER A 64 -2.02 -11.66 12.99
C SER A 64 -2.85 -12.30 14.11
N THR A 65 -3.67 -13.32 13.80
CA THR A 65 -4.43 -14.08 14.80
C THR A 65 -3.51 -14.87 15.74
N LEU A 66 -2.38 -15.38 15.21
CA LEU A 66 -1.33 -16.03 15.99
C LEU A 66 -0.44 -15.04 16.77
N GLY A 67 -0.66 -13.73 16.63
CA GLY A 67 0.15 -12.69 17.27
C GLY A 67 1.53 -12.51 16.66
N ILE A 68 1.73 -12.97 15.43
CA ILE A 68 3.00 -12.91 14.71
C ILE A 68 3.07 -11.63 13.86
N GLU A 69 4.13 -10.86 14.02
CA GLU A 69 4.44 -9.69 13.20
C GLU A 69 4.89 -10.15 11.80
N THR A 70 4.34 -9.58 10.75
CA THR A 70 4.63 -10.00 9.38
C THR A 70 5.46 -8.97 8.62
N VAL A 71 6.67 -9.35 8.20
CA VAL A 71 7.49 -8.52 7.29
C VAL A 71 7.01 -8.76 5.86
N LEU A 72 6.45 -7.75 5.22
CA LEU A 72 5.95 -7.84 3.85
C LEU A 72 7.08 -7.58 2.85
N LEU A 73 7.32 -8.55 1.96
CA LEU A 73 8.40 -8.48 0.98
C LEU A 73 7.87 -8.16 -0.42
N ASN A 74 8.60 -7.30 -1.13
CA ASN A 74 8.30 -6.97 -2.53
C ASN A 74 8.56 -8.19 -3.44
N THR A 75 7.59 -8.52 -4.29
CA THR A 75 7.67 -9.68 -5.20
C THR A 75 8.74 -9.58 -6.28
N ASN A 76 9.29 -8.39 -6.52
CA ASN A 76 10.36 -8.16 -7.49
C ASN A 76 11.78 -8.26 -6.89
N LEU A 77 11.89 -8.59 -5.60
CA LEU A 77 13.20 -8.76 -4.96
C LEU A 77 13.91 -10.00 -5.49
N THR A 78 15.24 -9.89 -5.58
CA THR A 78 16.11 -11.06 -5.76
C THR A 78 16.24 -11.84 -4.45
N GLU A 79 16.67 -13.10 -4.51
CA GLU A 79 16.95 -13.93 -3.32
C GLU A 79 17.90 -13.22 -2.35
N ARG A 80 18.93 -12.57 -2.87
CA ARG A 80 19.90 -11.82 -2.07
C ARG A 80 19.22 -10.68 -1.30
N GLU A 81 18.37 -9.91 -1.96
CA GLU A 81 17.65 -8.79 -1.33
C GLU A 81 16.62 -9.29 -0.30
N VAL A 82 15.91 -10.40 -0.59
CA VAL A 82 15.03 -11.08 0.37
C VAL A 82 15.84 -11.45 1.62
N THR A 83 16.99 -12.10 1.43
CA THR A 83 17.89 -12.48 2.51
C THR A 83 18.38 -11.28 3.33
N GLU A 84 18.76 -10.18 2.66
CA GLU A 84 19.20 -8.95 3.32
C GLU A 84 18.06 -8.31 4.12
N GLN A 85 16.82 -8.31 3.60
CA GLN A 85 15.66 -7.81 4.32
C GLN A 85 15.29 -8.67 5.52
N MET A 86 15.32 -10.00 5.39
CA MET A 86 15.11 -10.92 6.51
C MET A 86 16.14 -10.69 7.63
N LYS A 87 17.43 -10.57 7.28
CA LYS A 87 18.49 -10.27 8.26
C LYS A 87 18.28 -8.93 8.95
N SER A 88 17.91 -7.88 8.22
CA SER A 88 17.72 -6.53 8.76
C SER A 88 16.52 -6.41 9.70
N THR A 89 15.61 -7.36 9.62
CA THR A 89 14.38 -7.43 10.44
C THR A 89 14.41 -8.55 11.47
N ASP A 90 15.56 -9.22 11.63
CA ASP A 90 15.79 -10.34 12.56
C ASP A 90 14.78 -11.50 12.35
N VAL A 91 14.58 -11.88 11.08
CA VAL A 91 13.65 -12.94 10.67
C VAL A 91 14.41 -14.14 10.10
N LEU A 92 14.06 -15.33 10.56
CA LEU A 92 14.61 -16.60 10.08
C LEU A 92 13.60 -17.41 9.24
N THR A 93 12.31 -17.17 9.40
CA THR A 93 11.24 -17.91 8.71
C THR A 93 10.64 -17.06 7.59
N LEU A 94 10.62 -17.63 6.37
CA LEU A 94 10.00 -17.06 5.17
C LEU A 94 8.80 -17.91 4.75
N LEU A 95 7.63 -17.30 4.76
CA LEU A 95 6.40 -17.86 4.19
C LEU A 95 6.25 -17.35 2.75
N VAL A 96 6.16 -18.25 1.79
CA VAL A 96 6.11 -17.92 0.35
C VAL A 96 4.87 -18.50 -0.31
N SER A 97 4.31 -17.79 -1.30
CA SER A 97 3.35 -18.41 -2.22
C SER A 97 4.05 -19.40 -3.15
N GLU A 98 3.29 -20.35 -3.71
CA GLU A 98 3.80 -21.32 -4.67
C GLU A 98 4.54 -20.66 -5.84
N LYS A 99 4.00 -19.56 -6.36
CA LYS A 99 4.62 -18.79 -7.44
C LYS A 99 5.96 -18.18 -7.01
N MET A 100 6.05 -17.61 -5.80
CA MET A 100 7.30 -17.06 -5.29
C MET A 100 8.30 -18.16 -4.93
N ALA A 101 7.84 -19.35 -4.53
CA ALA A 101 8.68 -20.52 -4.35
C ALA A 101 9.35 -20.96 -5.68
N GLN A 102 8.58 -20.96 -6.77
CA GLN A 102 9.12 -21.23 -8.11
C GLN A 102 10.15 -20.19 -8.55
N VAL A 103 9.89 -18.88 -8.26
CA VAL A 103 10.85 -17.80 -8.53
C VAL A 103 12.15 -18.01 -7.74
N LEU A 104 12.05 -18.37 -6.46
CA LEU A 104 13.19 -18.65 -5.61
C LEU A 104 14.02 -19.82 -6.14
N GLN A 105 13.37 -20.91 -6.54
CA GLN A 105 14.03 -22.08 -7.13
C GLN A 105 14.72 -21.75 -8.46
N ALA A 106 14.04 -21.01 -9.36
CA ALA A 106 14.62 -20.61 -10.64
C ALA A 106 15.83 -19.67 -10.49
N GLN A 107 15.79 -18.73 -9.54
CA GLN A 107 16.94 -17.87 -9.25
C GLN A 107 18.14 -18.66 -8.71
N LYS A 108 17.88 -19.72 -7.94
CA LYS A 108 18.87 -20.62 -7.39
C LYS A 108 19.60 -21.41 -8.50
N GLU A 109 18.87 -22.00 -9.45
CA GLU A 109 19.45 -22.76 -10.57
C GLU A 109 20.45 -21.91 -11.39
N VAL A 110 20.21 -20.60 -11.47
CA VAL A 110 21.13 -19.65 -12.13
C VAL A 110 22.37 -19.36 -11.29
N CYS A 111 22.26 -19.44 -9.96
CA CYS A 111 23.34 -19.12 -9.01
C CYS A 111 24.13 -20.34 -8.54
N ASP A 112 23.79 -21.55 -8.94
CA ASP A 112 24.26 -22.85 -8.40
C ASP A 112 25.76 -23.19 -8.55
N LYS A 113 26.57 -22.17 -8.79
CA LYS A 113 28.04 -22.32 -8.64
C LYS A 113 28.54 -22.17 -7.19
N GLN A 114 27.66 -21.93 -6.20
CA GLN A 114 28.04 -21.61 -4.80
C GLN A 114 27.32 -22.44 -3.70
N GLY A 115 26.67 -23.55 -4.00
CA GLY A 115 26.35 -24.59 -3.00
C GLY A 115 25.40 -24.22 -1.84
N CYS A 116 24.37 -23.41 -2.05
CA CYS A 116 23.33 -23.19 -1.05
C CYS A 116 22.08 -24.02 -1.35
N ASP A 117 21.85 -25.09 -0.59
CA ASP A 117 20.62 -25.89 -0.69
C ASP A 117 19.49 -25.26 0.12
N ILE A 118 18.57 -24.54 -0.56
CA ILE A 118 17.31 -24.07 0.03
C ILE A 118 16.27 -25.18 -0.14
N GLN A 119 15.86 -25.78 0.97
CA GLN A 119 14.75 -26.73 0.99
C GLN A 119 13.49 -25.98 1.42
N ILE A 120 12.43 -26.08 0.62
CA ILE A 120 11.14 -25.43 0.86
C ILE A 120 10.19 -26.51 1.40
N THR A 121 9.66 -26.27 2.59
CA THR A 121 8.65 -27.14 3.21
C THR A 121 7.26 -26.65 2.84
N ASP A 122 6.43 -27.52 2.29
CA ASP A 122 5.00 -27.24 2.13
C ASP A 122 4.33 -27.27 3.51
N ILE A 123 3.57 -26.22 3.85
CA ILE A 123 2.81 -26.15 5.10
C ILE A 123 1.72 -27.23 5.21
N TYR A 124 1.42 -27.91 4.11
CA TYR A 124 0.53 -29.07 4.06
C TYR A 124 1.27 -30.40 4.28
N SER A 125 2.61 -30.39 4.35
CA SER A 125 3.42 -31.57 4.67
C SER A 125 3.70 -31.65 6.17
N SER A 126 3.89 -32.90 6.66
CA SER A 126 4.24 -33.16 8.06
C SER A 126 5.73 -33.06 8.37
N GLU A 127 6.56 -32.76 7.38
CA GLU A 127 8.02 -32.75 7.53
C GLU A 127 8.56 -31.35 7.78
N TYR A 128 9.36 -31.21 8.84
CA TYR A 128 10.08 -29.98 9.18
C TYR A 128 11.49 -30.02 8.57
N ILE A 129 11.80 -29.08 7.69
CA ILE A 129 13.13 -28.98 7.09
C ILE A 129 13.74 -27.63 7.46
N HIS A 130 14.87 -27.66 8.19
CA HIS A 130 15.70 -26.49 8.42
C HIS A 130 16.89 -26.51 7.45
N ASN A 131 17.14 -25.38 6.81
CA ASN A 131 18.31 -25.23 5.96
C ASN A 131 19.61 -25.14 6.79
N GLN A 132 20.76 -25.41 6.17
CA GLN A 132 22.06 -25.38 6.84
C GLN A 132 22.41 -24.02 7.45
N ASP A 133 21.81 -22.94 6.98
CA ASP A 133 21.96 -21.58 7.49
C ASP A 133 20.97 -21.21 8.62
N GLY A 134 20.21 -22.18 9.12
CA GLY A 134 19.23 -22.02 10.20
C GLY A 134 17.92 -21.34 9.78
N ARG A 135 17.71 -21.09 8.48
CA ARG A 135 16.47 -20.50 7.97
C ARG A 135 15.43 -21.57 7.65
N GLN A 136 14.17 -21.19 7.82
CA GLN A 136 13.01 -22.00 7.45
C GLN A 136 12.26 -21.33 6.29
N TYR A 137 11.92 -22.13 5.28
CA TYR A 137 11.12 -21.70 4.14
C TYR A 137 9.84 -22.53 4.10
N LEU A 138 8.69 -21.85 4.23
CA LEU A 138 7.36 -22.46 4.23
C LEU A 138 6.63 -22.04 2.96
N CYS A 139 6.11 -23.01 2.20
CA CYS A 139 5.31 -22.73 1.01
C CYS A 139 3.82 -22.92 1.28
N PHE A 140 3.00 -22.05 0.72
CA PHE A 140 1.55 -22.26 0.68
C PHE A 140 1.05 -22.21 -0.78
N SER A 141 0.06 -23.04 -1.10
CA SER A 141 -0.58 -22.99 -2.41
C SER A 141 -1.48 -21.76 -2.54
N SER A 142 -1.69 -21.31 -3.76
CA SER A 142 -2.64 -20.22 -4.06
C SER A 142 -4.10 -20.63 -3.83
N PHE A 143 -4.37 -21.93 -3.66
CA PHE A 143 -5.69 -22.47 -3.40
C PHE A 143 -5.84 -22.71 -1.90
N ILE A 144 -6.79 -22.00 -1.34
CA ILE A 144 -7.28 -22.21 0.00
C ILE A 144 -8.18 -23.44 -0.06
N ASP A 145 -7.68 -24.59 0.36
CA ASP A 145 -8.37 -25.87 0.41
C ASP A 145 -9.23 -26.20 -0.84
N THR A 146 -8.76 -27.11 -1.68
CA THR A 146 -9.42 -27.48 -2.94
C THR A 146 -10.86 -27.97 -2.79
N ASP A 147 -11.27 -28.31 -1.56
CA ASP A 147 -12.63 -28.74 -1.22
C ASP A 147 -13.52 -27.64 -0.68
N PHE A 148 -12.97 -26.44 -0.40
CA PHE A 148 -13.76 -25.31 0.09
C PHE A 148 -14.56 -24.68 -1.05
N LYS A 149 -15.89 -24.76 -0.95
CA LYS A 149 -16.81 -24.03 -1.86
C LYS A 149 -17.32 -22.81 -1.12
N PRO A 150 -17.17 -21.59 -1.69
CA PRO A 150 -17.76 -20.38 -1.14
C PRO A 150 -19.27 -20.54 -0.94
N THR A 151 -19.80 -20.06 0.17
CA THR A 151 -21.24 -20.01 0.40
C THR A 151 -21.84 -18.91 -0.47
N SER A 152 -22.70 -19.28 -1.41
CA SER A 152 -23.42 -18.27 -2.21
C SER A 152 -24.42 -17.54 -1.29
N PRO A 153 -24.47 -16.19 -1.32
CA PRO A 153 -25.53 -15.47 -0.61
C PRO A 153 -26.88 -15.88 -1.17
N ILE A 154 -27.80 -16.21 -0.30
CA ILE A 154 -29.18 -16.54 -0.69
C ILE A 154 -29.87 -15.22 -1.08
N TYR A 155 -29.68 -14.76 -2.31
CA TYR A 155 -30.57 -13.78 -2.92
C TYR A 155 -31.81 -14.49 -3.44
N SER A 156 -32.80 -14.70 -2.60
CA SER A 156 -34.16 -15.03 -3.05
C SER A 156 -34.83 -13.73 -3.51
N GLY A 157 -34.54 -13.34 -4.74
CA GLY A 157 -35.34 -12.36 -5.47
C GLY A 157 -36.56 -13.02 -6.08
N GLU A 158 -37.57 -13.34 -5.28
CA GLU A 158 -38.92 -13.63 -5.79
C GLU A 158 -39.95 -12.85 -4.99
N ASN A 159 -40.78 -12.11 -5.76
CA ASN A 159 -41.94 -11.38 -5.30
C ASN A 159 -42.81 -12.19 -4.34
N VAL A 160 -42.85 -11.83 -3.08
CA VAL A 160 -43.87 -12.29 -2.15
C VAL A 160 -44.95 -11.23 -2.08
N LYS A 161 -46.11 -11.56 -2.68
CA LYS A 161 -47.37 -10.87 -2.46
C LYS A 161 -47.71 -10.90 -0.97
N GLU A 162 -48.09 -9.74 -0.45
CA GLU A 162 -48.66 -9.61 0.89
C GLU A 162 -49.82 -10.57 1.11
N GLU A 163 -49.66 -11.54 2.02
CA GLU A 163 -50.74 -12.15 2.76
C GLU A 163 -50.53 -11.93 4.24
N LYS A 164 -51.49 -11.21 4.84
CA LYS A 164 -51.61 -11.00 6.29
C LYS A 164 -52.05 -12.32 6.94
N SER A 165 -51.26 -12.88 7.82
CA SER A 165 -51.83 -13.65 8.94
C SER A 165 -50.87 -13.72 10.15
N ASN A 166 -51.52 -13.65 11.29
CA ASN A 166 -50.97 -13.53 12.64
C ASN A 166 -50.24 -14.80 13.11
N ASN A 167 -49.37 -14.58 14.11
CA ASN A 167 -48.77 -15.56 15.02
C ASN A 167 -47.59 -16.36 14.51
N VAL A 168 -46.38 -15.86 14.81
CA VAL A 168 -45.23 -16.74 14.96
C VAL A 168 -44.50 -16.44 16.29
N LYS A 169 -44.45 -17.46 17.10
CA LYS A 169 -43.69 -17.54 18.34
C LYS A 169 -42.20 -17.37 18.08
N HIS A 170 -41.52 -16.60 18.93
CA HIS A 170 -40.07 -16.59 19.04
C HIS A 170 -39.53 -18.01 19.23
N THR A 171 -38.85 -18.55 18.25
CA THR A 171 -37.91 -19.66 18.40
C THR A 171 -36.51 -19.10 18.27
N SER A 172 -35.82 -19.01 19.37
CA SER A 172 -34.38 -18.78 19.42
C SER A 172 -33.69 -19.97 18.75
N THR A 173 -33.15 -19.75 17.56
CA THR A 173 -32.21 -20.69 16.95
C THR A 173 -30.87 -20.54 17.64
N GLN A 174 -30.49 -21.52 18.44
CA GLN A 174 -29.12 -21.73 18.91
C GLN A 174 -28.25 -21.89 17.66
N ILE A 175 -27.30 -20.98 17.49
CA ILE A 175 -26.24 -21.08 16.49
C ILE A 175 -25.18 -21.99 17.09
N ASP A 176 -24.86 -23.07 16.38
CA ASP A 176 -23.97 -24.13 16.81
C ASP A 176 -22.61 -23.61 17.31
N GLY A 177 -22.23 -24.04 18.54
CA GLY A 177 -21.00 -23.63 19.23
C GLY A 177 -19.67 -24.09 18.62
N GLU A 178 -19.67 -24.81 17.50
CA GLU A 178 -18.45 -25.40 16.92
C GLU A 178 -17.42 -24.35 16.37
N VAL A 179 -17.88 -23.20 15.89
CA VAL A 179 -16.97 -22.15 15.39
C VAL A 179 -16.30 -21.39 16.54
N ILE A 180 -17.00 -21.26 17.67
CA ILE A 180 -16.50 -20.60 18.88
C ILE A 180 -15.46 -21.47 19.58
N ASP A 181 -15.71 -22.77 19.70
CA ASP A 181 -14.77 -23.76 20.24
C ASP A 181 -13.46 -23.83 19.44
N GLY A 182 -13.55 -23.68 18.10
CA GLY A 182 -12.38 -23.64 17.23
C GLY A 182 -11.43 -22.49 17.54
N MET A 183 -11.96 -21.32 17.88
CA MET A 183 -11.15 -20.12 18.18
C MET A 183 -10.53 -20.17 19.57
N GLU A 184 -11.28 -20.64 20.57
CA GLU A 184 -10.76 -20.85 21.93
C GLU A 184 -9.59 -21.84 21.96
N SER A 185 -9.68 -22.95 21.21
CA SER A 185 -8.60 -23.92 21.12
C SER A 185 -7.32 -23.41 20.43
N ILE A 186 -7.44 -22.48 19.47
CA ILE A 186 -6.29 -21.86 18.81
C ILE A 186 -5.62 -20.86 19.75
N VAL A 187 -6.42 -20.01 20.41
CA VAL A 187 -5.94 -18.99 21.34
C VAL A 187 -5.30 -19.63 22.57
N GLY A 188 -5.88 -20.72 23.09
CA GLY A 188 -5.39 -21.42 24.29
C GLY A 188 -4.10 -22.23 24.07
N ASN A 189 -3.85 -22.73 22.85
CA ASN A 189 -2.73 -23.66 22.58
C ASN A 189 -1.46 -23.01 21.99
N TYR A 190 -1.52 -21.78 21.47
CA TYR A 190 -0.45 -21.25 20.62
C TYR A 190 0.09 -19.87 21.01
N GLY A 191 0.37 -19.67 22.29
CA GLY A 191 1.30 -18.60 22.69
C GLY A 191 0.67 -17.26 23.07
N LEU A 192 -0.65 -17.14 23.10
CA LEU A 192 -1.31 -16.04 23.83
C LEU A 192 -1.28 -16.29 25.36
N GLN A 193 -0.69 -17.41 25.76
CA GLN A 193 -0.61 -17.90 27.14
C GLN A 193 0.56 -17.36 27.96
N ARG A 194 1.28 -16.34 27.47
CA ARG A 194 2.42 -15.80 28.25
C ARG A 194 2.01 -14.97 29.46
N ASP A 195 0.71 -14.57 29.59
CA ASP A 195 0.24 -13.75 30.71
C ASP A 195 -1.17 -14.12 31.23
N ILE A 196 -1.67 -15.35 31.00
CA ILE A 196 -2.97 -15.78 31.55
C ILE A 196 -2.77 -16.97 32.48
N ASP A 197 -2.88 -16.69 33.77
CA ASP A 197 -2.95 -17.66 34.84
C ASP A 197 -4.21 -18.53 34.68
N ASN A 198 -4.05 -19.85 34.88
CA ASN A 198 -5.04 -20.91 34.67
C ASN A 198 -6.28 -20.77 35.58
N SER A 199 -7.21 -19.87 35.28
CA SER A 199 -8.54 -19.91 35.91
C SER A 199 -9.62 -19.36 34.96
N THR A 200 -10.43 -20.25 34.42
CA THR A 200 -11.78 -20.03 33.86
C THR A 200 -11.91 -18.83 32.89
N VAL A 201 -11.62 -19.08 31.61
CA VAL A 201 -11.93 -18.12 30.54
C VAL A 201 -13.42 -18.19 30.22
N SER A 202 -14.21 -17.24 30.75
CA SER A 202 -15.60 -17.02 30.32
C SER A 202 -15.62 -16.30 28.96
N GLU A 203 -16.68 -16.48 28.16
CA GLU A 203 -16.90 -15.79 26.87
C GLU A 203 -16.72 -14.28 26.94
N ASN A 204 -16.84 -13.66 28.12
CA ASN A 204 -16.61 -12.24 28.36
C ASN A 204 -15.15 -11.85 28.58
N SER A 205 -14.20 -12.80 28.63
CA SER A 205 -12.78 -12.54 28.87
C SER A 205 -11.90 -12.64 27.62
N LEU A 206 -12.49 -12.91 26.46
CA LEU A 206 -11.89 -12.56 25.17
C LEU A 206 -11.95 -11.04 24.95
N GLU A 207 -11.54 -10.26 25.95
CA GLU A 207 -10.95 -8.98 25.69
C GLU A 207 -9.74 -9.26 24.82
N TRP A 208 -9.97 -9.21 23.51
CA TRP A 208 -8.95 -8.89 22.55
C TRP A 208 -8.45 -7.50 22.96
N ASN A 209 -7.68 -7.46 24.03
CA ASN A 209 -6.77 -6.39 24.29
C ASN A 209 -5.82 -6.40 23.09
N SER A 210 -6.31 -5.87 21.97
CA SER A 210 -5.45 -5.16 21.06
C SER A 210 -4.82 -4.10 21.96
N SER A 211 -3.74 -4.46 22.67
CA SER A 211 -2.85 -3.40 23.15
C SER A 211 -2.62 -2.58 21.91
N ASP A 212 -3.09 -1.33 21.89
CA ASP A 212 -3.02 -0.38 20.77
C ASP A 212 -1.62 -0.31 20.17
N ASN A 213 -0.71 -1.01 20.75
CA ASN A 213 0.72 -1.03 20.51
C ASN A 213 1.24 -2.24 19.71
N LYS A 214 0.41 -3.28 19.45
CA LYS A 214 0.86 -4.47 18.70
C LYS A 214 1.13 -4.12 17.23
N VAL A 215 2.29 -4.56 16.74
CA VAL A 215 2.66 -4.45 15.33
C VAL A 215 1.87 -5.49 14.54
N PHE A 216 1.17 -5.03 13.51
CA PHE A 216 0.46 -5.89 12.56
C PHE A 216 1.41 -6.40 11.49
N CYS A 217 2.14 -5.47 10.86
CA CYS A 217 3.12 -5.81 9.83
C CYS A 217 4.28 -4.81 9.83
N ILE A 218 5.32 -5.17 9.10
CA ILE A 218 6.49 -4.33 8.84
C ILE A 218 6.61 -4.16 7.34
N ILE A 219 6.67 -2.91 6.88
CA ILE A 219 6.79 -2.55 5.47
C ILE A 219 8.18 -1.98 5.24
N ASN A 220 8.90 -2.60 4.31
CA ASN A 220 10.23 -2.14 3.93
C ASN A 220 10.11 -1.07 2.83
N THR A 221 10.70 0.09 3.05
CA THR A 221 10.79 1.17 2.08
C THR A 221 12.21 1.24 1.52
N SER A 222 12.34 1.49 0.22
CA SER A 222 13.65 1.75 -0.39
C SER A 222 14.20 3.08 0.12
N ALA A 223 15.30 3.04 0.85
CA ALA A 223 16.01 4.27 1.15
C ALA A 223 16.87 4.68 -0.05
N THR A 224 16.95 5.98 -0.31
CA THR A 224 17.84 6.57 -1.33
C THR A 224 19.32 6.27 -1.08
N THR A 225 19.67 5.76 0.10
CA THR A 225 21.03 5.37 0.52
C THR A 225 21.35 3.89 0.27
N GLY A 226 20.48 3.15 -0.41
CA GLY A 226 20.66 1.70 -0.66
C GLY A 226 20.42 0.80 0.55
N LYS A 227 20.06 1.36 1.73
CA LYS A 227 19.65 0.59 2.91
C LYS A 227 18.14 0.67 3.09
N PHE A 228 17.49 -0.45 3.33
CA PHE A 228 16.06 -0.48 3.61
C PHE A 228 15.73 0.21 4.93
N LYS A 229 14.60 0.92 4.96
CA LYS A 229 13.98 1.40 6.19
C LYS A 229 12.76 0.56 6.47
N SER A 230 12.72 -0.12 7.60
CA SER A 230 11.60 -0.98 8.01
C SER A 230 10.63 -0.19 8.90
N VAL A 231 9.40 -0.05 8.44
CA VAL A 231 8.32 0.69 9.10
C VAL A 231 7.39 -0.29 9.81
N PRO A 232 7.43 -0.40 11.15
CA PRO A 232 6.44 -1.17 11.89
C PRO A 232 5.09 -0.47 11.88
N VAL A 233 4.07 -1.13 11.38
CA VAL A 233 2.68 -0.66 11.32
C VAL A 233 1.88 -1.30 12.46
N ARG A 234 1.26 -0.49 13.31
CA ARG A 234 0.49 -0.93 14.47
C ARG A 234 -1.00 -0.85 14.23
N TRP A 235 -1.77 -1.66 14.94
CA TRP A 235 -3.22 -1.66 14.85
C TRP A 235 -3.83 -0.29 15.18
N SER A 236 -3.30 0.44 16.17
CA SER A 236 -3.75 1.81 16.48
C SER A 236 -3.58 2.80 15.32
N GLN A 237 -2.47 2.69 14.57
CA GLN A 237 -2.23 3.51 13.38
C GLN A 237 -3.23 3.17 12.27
N ILE A 238 -3.47 1.87 12.05
CA ILE A 238 -4.43 1.38 11.07
C ILE A 238 -5.83 1.88 11.42
N GLU A 239 -6.24 1.76 12.68
CA GLU A 239 -7.56 2.20 13.14
C GLU A 239 -7.76 3.70 12.96
N ALA A 240 -6.78 4.51 13.37
CA ALA A 240 -6.83 5.96 13.16
C ALA A 240 -6.96 6.29 11.66
N HIS A 241 -6.18 5.60 10.81
CA HIS A 241 -6.19 5.82 9.37
C HIS A 241 -7.53 5.46 8.72
N VAL A 242 -8.08 4.28 9.01
CA VAL A 242 -9.34 3.84 8.37
C VAL A 242 -10.51 4.74 8.76
N LYS A 243 -10.54 5.22 10.02
CA LYS A 243 -11.53 6.20 10.50
C LYS A 243 -11.40 7.54 9.79
N ALA A 244 -10.19 8.08 9.69
CA ALA A 244 -9.93 9.37 9.05
C ALA A 244 -10.20 9.32 7.53
N SER A 245 -9.79 8.23 6.87
CA SER A 245 -10.05 7.99 5.46
C SER A 245 -11.55 7.89 5.15
N ALA A 246 -12.31 7.18 6.00
CA ALA A 246 -13.77 7.05 5.86
C ALA A 246 -14.52 8.39 5.95
N LYS A 247 -14.03 9.35 6.76
CA LYS A 247 -14.62 10.69 6.86
C LYS A 247 -14.51 11.49 5.55
N VAL A 248 -13.42 11.31 4.80
CA VAL A 248 -13.17 12.04 3.54
C VAL A 248 -13.78 11.34 2.34
N LEU A 249 -13.59 10.02 2.24
CA LEU A 249 -14.05 9.25 1.09
C LEU A 249 -15.51 8.82 1.20
N GLY A 250 -16.10 8.88 2.40
CA GLY A 250 -17.39 8.29 2.70
C GLY A 250 -17.32 6.76 2.75
N VAL A 251 -18.43 6.15 3.16
CA VAL A 251 -18.64 4.68 3.15
C VAL A 251 -20.04 4.43 2.68
N GLU A 252 -20.19 3.64 1.62
CA GLU A 252 -21.47 3.17 1.13
C GLU A 252 -21.59 1.66 1.30
N GLU A 253 -22.79 1.16 1.57
CA GLU A 253 -23.01 -0.24 1.88
C GLU A 253 -22.52 -1.18 0.77
N ASN A 254 -22.70 -0.78 -0.48
CA ASN A 254 -22.34 -1.56 -1.67
C ASN A 254 -20.93 -1.20 -2.21
N ASP A 255 -20.10 -0.56 -1.41
CA ASP A 255 -18.74 -0.27 -1.86
C ASP A 255 -17.96 -1.53 -2.18
N ASN A 256 -17.32 -1.48 -3.35
CA ASN A 256 -16.40 -2.49 -3.85
C ASN A 256 -15.10 -1.80 -4.28
N TRP A 257 -14.04 -2.02 -3.54
CA TRP A 257 -12.74 -1.38 -3.80
C TRP A 257 -11.82 -2.32 -4.59
N LEU A 258 -11.41 -1.90 -5.77
CA LEU A 258 -10.47 -2.66 -6.60
C LEU A 258 -9.04 -2.56 -6.04
N VAL A 259 -8.42 -3.72 -5.80
CA VAL A 259 -7.05 -3.87 -5.31
C VAL A 259 -6.16 -4.35 -6.45
N VAL A 260 -5.50 -3.40 -7.12
CA VAL A 260 -4.50 -3.65 -8.17
C VAL A 260 -3.11 -3.19 -7.75
N LEU A 261 -3.03 -2.36 -6.70
CA LEU A 261 -1.75 -1.96 -6.11
C LEU A 261 -1.21 -3.07 -5.20
N PRO A 262 0.13 -3.23 -5.11
CA PRO A 262 0.73 -4.30 -4.33
C PRO A 262 0.36 -4.25 -2.84
N MET A 263 -0.08 -5.39 -2.30
CA MET A 263 -0.45 -5.53 -0.88
C MET A 263 0.77 -5.55 0.06
N PHE A 264 1.97 -5.73 -0.45
CA PHE A 264 3.20 -5.55 0.33
C PHE A 264 3.61 -4.08 0.53
N HIS A 265 2.84 -3.13 -0.03
CA HIS A 265 2.92 -1.69 0.23
C HIS A 265 1.65 -1.17 0.89
N VAL A 266 1.78 -0.06 1.62
CA VAL A 266 0.62 0.60 2.29
C VAL A 266 -0.51 0.92 1.33
N SER A 267 -0.22 1.22 0.07
CA SER A 267 -1.23 1.57 -0.94
C SER A 267 -2.22 0.43 -1.23
N GLY A 268 -1.74 -0.80 -1.37
CA GLY A 268 -2.59 -1.98 -1.56
C GLY A 268 -3.14 -2.51 -0.23
N LEU A 269 -2.28 -2.65 0.78
CA LEU A 269 -2.67 -3.17 2.09
C LEU A 269 -3.76 -2.35 2.76
N SER A 270 -3.67 -1.03 2.69
CA SER A 270 -4.66 -0.14 3.32
C SER A 270 -6.07 -0.30 2.73
N ILE A 271 -6.21 -0.74 1.47
CA ILE A 271 -7.51 -1.03 0.87
C ILE A 271 -8.18 -2.18 1.61
N ILE A 272 -7.48 -3.30 1.78
CA ILE A 272 -8.00 -4.48 2.49
C ILE A 272 -8.42 -4.13 3.92
N LEU A 273 -7.62 -3.32 4.62
CA LEU A 273 -7.91 -2.95 6.01
C LEU A 273 -9.04 -1.91 6.12
N ARG A 274 -9.19 -1.00 5.14
CA ARG A 274 -10.36 -0.10 5.06
C ARG A 274 -11.65 -0.88 4.81
N THR A 275 -11.65 -1.78 3.84
CA THR A 275 -12.83 -2.59 3.51
C THR A 275 -13.21 -3.51 4.66
N LEU A 276 -12.24 -4.13 5.33
CA LEU A 276 -12.46 -4.91 6.54
C LEU A 276 -13.12 -4.08 7.65
N TYR A 277 -12.56 -2.90 7.95
CA TYR A 277 -13.11 -2.01 8.99
C TYR A 277 -14.51 -1.52 8.65
N ASN A 278 -14.72 -1.09 7.40
CA ASN A 278 -15.98 -0.50 6.95
C ASN A 278 -17.09 -1.54 6.70
N GLY A 279 -16.76 -2.83 6.59
CA GLY A 279 -17.73 -3.88 6.27
C GLY A 279 -18.15 -3.86 4.80
N THR A 280 -17.23 -3.54 3.89
CA THR A 280 -17.44 -3.44 2.45
C THR A 280 -16.65 -4.49 1.67
N LYS A 281 -16.76 -4.53 0.34
CA LYS A 281 -16.09 -5.51 -0.51
C LYS A 281 -14.75 -5.00 -1.04
N ALA A 282 -13.77 -5.90 -1.19
CA ALA A 282 -12.56 -5.68 -1.98
C ALA A 282 -12.47 -6.71 -3.11
N THR A 283 -12.20 -6.23 -4.32
CA THR A 283 -11.93 -7.07 -5.49
C THR A 283 -10.43 -7.07 -5.76
N ILE A 284 -9.77 -8.20 -5.46
CA ILE A 284 -8.32 -8.36 -5.58
C ILE A 284 -7.96 -8.88 -6.97
N ARG A 285 -6.95 -8.27 -7.60
CA ARG A 285 -6.32 -8.75 -8.84
C ARG A 285 -4.85 -8.97 -8.63
N GLU A 286 -4.37 -10.12 -9.08
CA GLU A 286 -2.95 -10.52 -8.94
C GLU A 286 -2.03 -9.63 -9.75
N LYS A 287 -2.41 -9.39 -11.02
CA LYS A 287 -1.61 -8.60 -11.96
C LYS A 287 -2.32 -7.32 -12.33
N PHE A 288 -1.57 -6.25 -12.30
CA PHE A 288 -1.99 -5.01 -12.90
C PHE A 288 -1.86 -5.08 -14.43
N SER A 289 -2.90 -4.67 -15.13
CA SER A 289 -2.86 -4.19 -16.51
C SER A 289 -3.99 -3.17 -16.71
N GLU A 290 -3.85 -2.30 -17.67
CA GLU A 290 -4.87 -1.30 -18.03
C GLU A 290 -6.21 -1.98 -18.30
N GLN A 291 -6.19 -3.07 -19.08
CA GLN A 291 -7.38 -3.84 -19.42
C GLN A 291 -8.04 -4.47 -18.18
N VAL A 292 -7.26 -5.00 -17.24
CA VAL A 292 -7.78 -5.57 -15.97
C VAL A 292 -8.51 -4.50 -15.16
N VAL A 293 -7.98 -3.27 -15.11
CA VAL A 293 -8.64 -2.16 -14.41
C VAL A 293 -9.93 -1.78 -15.11
N LEU A 294 -9.90 -1.56 -16.44
CA LEU A 294 -11.08 -1.18 -17.22
C LEU A 294 -12.17 -2.24 -17.16
N ASP A 295 -11.81 -3.52 -17.32
CA ASP A 295 -12.76 -4.63 -17.22
C ASP A 295 -13.42 -4.71 -15.83
N ALA A 296 -12.64 -4.52 -14.76
CA ALA A 296 -13.18 -4.53 -13.41
C ALA A 296 -14.13 -3.34 -13.17
N LEU A 297 -13.76 -2.14 -13.63
CA LEU A 297 -14.59 -0.94 -13.51
C LEU A 297 -15.91 -1.08 -14.28
N GLU A 298 -15.90 -1.75 -15.42
CA GLU A 298 -17.08 -1.89 -16.27
C GLU A 298 -17.98 -3.06 -15.86
N LYS A 299 -17.38 -4.22 -15.48
CA LYS A 299 -18.08 -5.52 -15.37
C LYS A 299 -18.28 -5.99 -13.93
N GLU A 300 -17.51 -5.49 -12.95
CA GLU A 300 -17.45 -6.08 -11.60
C GLU A 300 -18.03 -5.21 -10.49
N GLU A 301 -18.83 -4.22 -10.86
CA GLU A 301 -19.49 -3.30 -9.92
C GLU A 301 -18.51 -2.59 -8.95
N VAL A 302 -17.29 -2.32 -9.43
CA VAL A 302 -16.30 -1.58 -8.68
C VAL A 302 -16.76 -0.13 -8.51
N THR A 303 -16.78 0.33 -7.26
CA THR A 303 -17.15 1.72 -6.90
C THR A 303 -15.96 2.57 -6.53
N MET A 304 -14.84 1.95 -6.17
CA MET A 304 -13.62 2.64 -5.73
C MET A 304 -12.38 1.96 -6.31
N VAL A 305 -11.37 2.75 -6.68
CA VAL A 305 -10.06 2.25 -7.10
C VAL A 305 -8.95 3.17 -6.61
N SER A 306 -7.80 2.60 -6.25
CA SER A 306 -6.59 3.37 -5.98
C SER A 306 -5.62 3.19 -7.14
N LEU A 307 -5.14 4.31 -7.69
CA LEU A 307 -4.25 4.31 -8.85
C LEU A 307 -3.05 5.23 -8.59
N VAL A 308 -1.96 4.93 -9.27
CA VAL A 308 -0.85 5.87 -9.43
C VAL A 308 -1.05 6.71 -10.70
N PRO A 309 -0.47 7.93 -10.78
CA PRO A 309 -0.69 8.85 -11.90
C PRO A 309 -0.38 8.26 -13.27
N THR A 310 0.72 7.52 -13.38
CA THR A 310 1.15 6.88 -14.63
C THR A 310 0.13 5.88 -15.17
N VAL A 311 -0.60 5.20 -14.29
CA VAL A 311 -1.68 4.27 -14.67
C VAL A 311 -2.92 5.04 -15.11
N LEU A 312 -3.37 6.00 -14.30
CA LEU A 312 -4.56 6.79 -14.65
C LEU A 312 -4.37 7.52 -15.98
N GLN A 313 -3.19 8.06 -16.25
CA GLN A 313 -2.89 8.76 -17.51
C GLN A 313 -3.08 7.89 -18.76
N ARG A 314 -2.87 6.57 -18.64
CA ARG A 314 -3.02 5.63 -19.77
C ARG A 314 -4.46 5.21 -20.04
N ILE A 315 -5.34 5.35 -19.04
CA ILE A 315 -6.74 4.86 -19.13
C ILE A 315 -7.78 5.96 -18.94
N VAL A 316 -7.39 7.18 -18.65
CA VAL A 316 -8.30 8.28 -18.27
C VAL A 316 -9.36 8.55 -19.34
N ASP A 317 -9.01 8.44 -20.60
CA ASP A 317 -9.90 8.62 -21.76
C ASP A 317 -10.88 7.46 -21.97
N GLN A 318 -10.60 6.29 -21.39
CA GLN A 318 -11.36 5.06 -21.55
C GLN A 318 -12.31 4.78 -20.37
N ILE A 319 -12.17 5.50 -19.25
CA ILE A 319 -13.02 5.29 -18.08
C ILE A 319 -14.44 5.75 -18.37
N THR A 320 -15.38 4.80 -18.37
CA THR A 320 -16.83 5.02 -18.56
C THR A 320 -17.67 4.47 -17.40
N ALA A 321 -17.04 4.14 -16.26
CA ALA A 321 -17.65 3.42 -15.14
C ALA A 321 -18.68 4.28 -14.37
N PRO A 322 -19.99 4.12 -14.56
CA PRO A 322 -21.02 4.98 -13.96
C PRO A 322 -21.18 4.74 -12.44
N LYS A 323 -20.72 3.59 -11.93
CA LYS A 323 -20.76 3.26 -10.50
C LYS A 323 -19.54 3.75 -9.74
N LEU A 324 -18.50 4.20 -10.43
CA LEU A 324 -17.26 4.66 -9.82
C LEU A 324 -17.48 5.98 -9.09
N ARG A 325 -17.32 5.97 -7.78
CA ARG A 325 -17.50 7.13 -6.91
C ARG A 325 -16.21 7.72 -6.33
N ALA A 326 -15.09 6.94 -6.39
CA ALA A 326 -13.80 7.43 -5.94
C ALA A 326 -12.63 6.78 -6.69
N ILE A 327 -11.75 7.62 -7.21
CA ILE A 327 -10.40 7.27 -7.68
C ILE A 327 -9.42 7.89 -6.70
N LEU A 328 -8.82 7.10 -5.80
CA LEU A 328 -7.79 7.60 -4.90
C LEU A 328 -6.47 7.65 -5.65
N LEU A 329 -5.97 8.86 -5.92
CA LEU A 329 -4.81 9.12 -6.76
C LEU A 329 -3.66 9.70 -5.95
N GLY A 330 -2.51 9.02 -5.92
CA GLY A 330 -1.34 9.48 -5.17
C GLY A 330 -0.13 8.57 -5.35
N GLY A 331 0.83 8.69 -4.44
CA GLY A 331 2.07 7.90 -4.43
C GLY A 331 3.21 8.49 -5.24
N GLU A 332 2.89 9.36 -6.21
CA GLU A 332 3.84 10.06 -7.07
C GLU A 332 3.39 11.48 -7.40
N PHE A 333 4.24 12.17 -8.15
CA PHE A 333 3.87 13.42 -8.80
C PHE A 333 2.69 13.22 -9.77
N ILE A 334 1.68 14.09 -9.69
CA ILE A 334 0.50 14.06 -10.56
C ILE A 334 0.58 15.24 -11.52
N PRO A 335 0.69 15.01 -12.84
CA PRO A 335 0.70 16.10 -13.83
C PRO A 335 -0.57 16.94 -13.77
N MET A 336 -0.42 18.26 -13.86
CA MET A 336 -1.55 19.20 -13.85
C MET A 336 -2.52 18.93 -15.01
N SER A 337 -2.01 18.59 -16.19
CA SER A 337 -2.81 18.22 -17.36
C SER A 337 -3.72 17.02 -17.09
N LEU A 338 -3.22 16.00 -16.38
CA LEU A 338 -4.03 14.84 -15.99
C LEU A 338 -5.18 15.25 -15.05
N LEU A 339 -4.89 16.10 -14.05
CA LEU A 339 -5.94 16.57 -13.12
C LEU A 339 -6.98 17.42 -13.83
N GLN A 340 -6.57 18.30 -14.77
CA GLN A 340 -7.47 19.10 -15.59
C GLN A 340 -8.36 18.21 -16.47
N GLU A 341 -7.81 17.16 -17.07
CA GLU A 341 -8.58 16.18 -17.83
C GLU A 341 -9.59 15.44 -16.93
N CYS A 342 -9.19 15.02 -15.73
CA CYS A 342 -10.11 14.41 -14.76
C CYS A 342 -11.28 15.35 -14.40
N VAL A 343 -11.02 16.65 -14.20
CA VAL A 343 -12.07 17.66 -13.94
C VAL A 343 -12.99 17.79 -15.15
N GLN A 344 -12.44 17.92 -16.35
CA GLN A 344 -13.22 18.05 -17.60
C GLN A 344 -14.15 16.85 -17.84
N ARG A 345 -13.67 15.64 -17.50
CA ARG A 345 -14.44 14.39 -17.60
C ARG A 345 -15.34 14.13 -16.40
N ASN A 346 -15.35 15.03 -15.42
CA ASN A 346 -16.09 14.87 -14.15
C ASN A 346 -15.78 13.57 -13.41
N LEU A 347 -14.53 13.07 -13.48
CA LEU A 347 -14.10 11.87 -12.77
C LEU A 347 -14.00 12.14 -11.26
N PRO A 348 -14.41 11.19 -10.42
CA PRO A 348 -14.43 11.36 -8.96
C PRO A 348 -13.03 11.15 -8.34
N VAL A 349 -12.07 11.97 -8.73
CA VAL A 349 -10.69 11.84 -8.27
C VAL A 349 -10.52 12.49 -6.89
N TYR A 350 -9.93 11.73 -5.97
CA TYR A 350 -9.42 12.19 -4.69
C TYR A 350 -7.91 12.17 -4.75
N LYS A 351 -7.31 13.36 -4.75
CA LYS A 351 -5.86 13.50 -4.70
C LYS A 351 -5.37 13.31 -3.26
N THR A 352 -4.30 12.53 -3.08
CA THR A 352 -3.77 12.24 -1.75
C THR A 352 -2.25 12.30 -1.71
N TYR A 353 -1.72 12.74 -0.56
CA TYR A 353 -0.32 12.64 -0.18
C TYR A 353 -0.18 11.86 1.10
N GLY A 354 0.84 11.04 1.17
CA GLY A 354 1.19 10.24 2.34
C GLY A 354 2.36 9.33 2.08
N MET A 355 2.72 8.54 3.08
CA MET A 355 3.90 7.70 3.07
C MET A 355 3.70 6.46 3.96
N SER A 356 4.62 5.51 3.90
CA SER A 356 4.57 4.32 4.76
C SER A 356 4.63 4.69 6.24
N GLU A 357 5.38 5.73 6.57
CA GLU A 357 5.58 6.25 7.92
C GLU A 357 4.28 6.79 8.56
N THR A 358 3.31 7.23 7.75
CA THR A 358 1.98 7.70 8.18
C THR A 358 0.85 6.74 7.79
N PHE A 359 1.18 5.50 7.43
CA PHE A 359 0.26 4.47 6.97
C PHE A 359 -0.69 4.96 5.86
N ALA A 360 -0.13 5.29 4.70
CA ALA A 360 -0.75 5.71 3.44
C ALA A 360 -1.12 7.20 3.36
N GLN A 361 -2.31 7.62 3.81
CA GLN A 361 -2.80 8.98 3.61
C GLN A 361 -2.45 9.89 4.78
N SER A 362 -1.93 11.09 4.49
CA SER A 362 -1.80 12.20 5.45
C SER A 362 -2.72 13.36 5.08
N THR A 363 -2.82 13.63 3.77
CA THR A 363 -3.75 14.64 3.23
C THR A 363 -4.58 14.03 2.10
N THR A 364 -5.80 14.52 1.92
CA THR A 364 -6.68 14.09 0.81
C THR A 364 -7.71 15.18 0.53
N PHE A 365 -8.09 15.36 -0.75
CA PHE A 365 -9.20 16.21 -1.14
C PHE A 365 -9.83 15.75 -2.46
N SER A 366 -11.09 16.10 -2.69
CA SER A 366 -11.80 15.86 -3.95
C SER A 366 -11.36 16.92 -4.97
N VAL A 367 -10.77 16.47 -6.07
CA VAL A 367 -10.34 17.33 -7.19
C VAL A 367 -11.54 18.01 -7.86
N ARG A 368 -12.68 17.32 -7.90
CA ARG A 368 -13.92 17.83 -8.46
C ARG A 368 -14.52 18.97 -7.63
N ASP A 369 -14.46 18.85 -6.30
CA ASP A 369 -15.06 19.83 -5.40
C ASP A 369 -14.16 21.07 -5.20
N TYR A 370 -12.85 20.91 -5.42
CA TYR A 370 -11.85 21.98 -5.31
C TYR A 370 -10.99 22.11 -6.59
N PRO A 371 -11.62 22.42 -7.75
CA PRO A 371 -10.90 22.50 -9.02
C PRO A 371 -9.88 23.65 -9.10
N HIS A 372 -9.92 24.60 -8.18
CA HIS A 372 -8.96 25.70 -8.04
C HIS A 372 -7.75 25.35 -7.16
N LYS A 373 -7.71 24.15 -6.55
CA LYS A 373 -6.63 23.69 -5.65
C LYS A 373 -5.82 22.52 -6.26
N LEU A 374 -5.82 22.36 -7.59
CA LEU A 374 -5.20 21.20 -8.25
C LEU A 374 -3.71 21.04 -7.95
N SER A 375 -2.97 22.14 -7.71
CA SER A 375 -1.55 22.11 -7.34
C SER A 375 -1.30 21.69 -5.89
N ALA A 376 -2.29 21.82 -4.99
CA ALA A 376 -2.19 21.32 -3.63
C ALA A 376 -2.07 19.79 -3.61
N VAL A 377 -1.45 19.22 -2.56
CA VAL A 377 -1.43 17.77 -2.33
C VAL A 377 -2.51 17.30 -1.37
N GLY A 378 -3.30 18.22 -0.84
CA GLY A 378 -4.53 17.96 -0.11
C GLY A 378 -4.66 18.71 1.20
N TYR A 379 -5.81 18.49 1.83
CA TYR A 379 -6.13 18.96 3.16
C TYR A 379 -5.81 17.87 4.19
N PRO A 380 -5.28 18.19 5.38
CA PRO A 380 -4.96 17.21 6.41
C PRO A 380 -6.16 16.33 6.78
N LEU A 381 -5.94 15.02 6.87
CA LEU A 381 -6.95 14.11 7.40
C LEU A 381 -7.22 14.40 8.89
N ASP A 382 -8.37 13.93 9.37
CA ASP A 382 -8.72 14.03 10.78
C ASP A 382 -7.62 13.48 11.70
N GLY A 383 -7.17 14.28 12.67
CA GLY A 383 -6.06 13.96 13.57
C GLY A 383 -4.66 14.16 12.98
N VAL A 384 -4.52 14.64 11.75
CA VAL A 384 -3.22 15.00 11.15
C VAL A 384 -2.97 16.50 11.37
N THR A 385 -1.82 16.82 11.93
CA THR A 385 -1.32 18.21 12.03
C THR A 385 -0.07 18.34 11.16
N ILE A 386 -0.07 19.36 10.31
CA ILE A 386 1.07 19.74 9.47
C ILE A 386 1.69 21.00 10.01
N GLU A 387 3.00 20.99 10.22
CA GLU A 387 3.79 22.16 10.63
C GLU A 387 4.81 22.45 9.55
N ILE A 388 4.93 23.72 9.17
CA ILE A 388 6.02 24.20 8.32
C ILE A 388 7.10 24.77 9.25
N ARG A 389 8.27 24.12 9.27
CA ARG A 389 9.39 24.55 10.11
C ARG A 389 10.48 25.22 9.28
N ASN A 390 11.17 26.18 9.92
CA ASN A 390 12.21 26.98 9.27
C ASN A 390 11.71 27.63 7.97
N PRO A 391 10.53 28.32 7.95
CA PRO A 391 10.01 28.94 6.75
C PRO A 391 10.88 30.13 6.32
N ASP A 392 10.97 30.33 5.01
CA ASP A 392 11.50 31.55 4.40
C ASP A 392 10.48 32.71 4.44
N GLU A 393 10.81 33.83 3.76
CA GLU A 393 9.94 35.03 3.70
C GLU A 393 8.61 34.74 2.97
N GLU A 394 8.54 33.70 2.14
CA GLU A 394 7.36 33.27 1.40
C GLU A 394 6.55 32.19 2.16
N GLY A 395 6.99 31.80 3.35
CA GLY A 395 6.34 30.78 4.17
C GLY A 395 6.68 29.34 3.77
N VAL A 396 7.65 29.16 2.88
CA VAL A 396 8.10 27.86 2.39
C VAL A 396 9.16 27.27 3.33
N GLY A 397 8.92 26.06 3.82
CA GLY A 397 9.83 25.42 4.76
C GLY A 397 9.71 23.89 4.78
N GLU A 398 10.32 23.29 5.80
CA GLU A 398 10.29 21.84 6.01
C GLU A 398 8.90 21.40 6.47
N VAL A 399 8.34 20.39 5.80
CA VAL A 399 7.05 19.80 6.16
C VAL A 399 7.23 18.77 7.27
N TRP A 400 6.62 19.02 8.41
CA TRP A 400 6.59 18.11 9.55
C TRP A 400 5.17 17.64 9.81
N ILE A 401 5.00 16.36 10.16
CA ILE A 401 3.68 15.75 10.42
C ILE A 401 3.65 15.15 11.82
N SER A 402 2.61 15.46 12.57
CA SER A 402 2.19 14.73 13.75
C SER A 402 0.80 14.14 13.54
N SER A 403 0.60 12.88 13.96
CA SER A 403 -0.63 12.15 13.69
C SER A 403 -0.72 10.87 14.54
N PRO A 404 -1.92 10.41 14.94
CA PRO A 404 -2.11 9.08 15.50
C PRO A 404 -1.80 7.96 14.48
N MET A 405 -1.72 8.28 13.18
CA MET A 405 -1.31 7.37 12.11
C MET A 405 0.22 7.27 11.95
N LEU A 406 0.98 8.17 12.58
CA LEU A 406 2.43 8.20 12.48
C LEU A 406 3.06 6.98 13.15
N MET A 407 4.06 6.37 12.49
CA MET A 407 4.87 5.30 13.09
C MET A 407 5.56 5.79 14.37
N LYS A 408 5.78 4.89 15.33
CA LYS A 408 6.53 5.22 16.55
C LYS A 408 8.05 5.32 16.34
N GLY A 409 8.55 4.87 15.21
CA GLY A 409 9.93 4.83 14.81
C GLY A 409 10.18 3.70 13.83
N TYR A 410 11.31 3.75 13.13
CA TYR A 410 11.75 2.62 12.31
C TYR A 410 12.18 1.45 13.19
N LEU A 411 12.06 0.23 12.65
CA LEU A 411 12.51 -0.97 13.34
C LEU A 411 14.00 -0.84 13.74
N ASN A 412 14.31 -1.21 14.98
CA ASN A 412 15.68 -1.14 15.54
C ASN A 412 16.30 0.28 15.50
N LYS A 413 15.46 1.33 15.55
CA LYS A 413 15.87 2.73 15.64
C LYS A 413 15.19 3.43 16.82
N GLU A 414 15.74 4.58 17.22
CA GLU A 414 15.16 5.41 18.27
C GLU A 414 13.72 5.82 17.92
N PRO A 415 12.83 5.85 18.92
CA PRO A 415 11.46 6.31 18.73
C PRO A 415 11.40 7.76 18.26
N ILE A 416 10.37 8.08 17.44
CA ILE A 416 10.09 9.45 17.03
C ILE A 416 9.40 10.17 18.20
N ALA A 417 9.98 11.29 18.61
CA ALA A 417 9.42 12.17 19.63
C ALA A 417 8.59 13.28 18.95
N GLY A 418 7.26 13.19 19.03
CA GLY A 418 6.37 14.21 18.50
C GLY A 418 6.19 14.16 16.98
N ALA A 419 6.52 15.25 16.28
CA ALA A 419 6.35 15.35 14.84
C ALA A 419 7.49 14.68 14.06
N PHE A 420 7.17 14.17 12.86
CA PHE A 420 8.09 13.54 11.92
C PHE A 420 8.45 14.49 10.78
N ASN A 421 9.74 14.66 10.50
CA ASN A 421 10.20 15.36 9.32
C ASN A 421 10.02 14.48 8.09
N THR A 422 9.20 14.92 7.15
CA THR A 422 8.91 14.17 5.92
C THR A 422 10.05 14.21 4.90
N ASP A 423 11.05 15.06 5.09
CA ASP A 423 12.06 15.45 4.10
C ASP A 423 11.45 16.17 2.88
N ASP A 424 10.19 16.57 2.92
CA ASP A 424 9.55 17.36 1.88
C ASP A 424 9.61 18.85 2.24
N ILE A 425 9.66 19.71 1.22
CA ILE A 425 9.62 21.17 1.32
C ILE A 425 8.29 21.65 0.75
N GLY A 426 7.63 22.55 1.44
CA GLY A 426 6.33 23.05 1.02
C GLY A 426 5.80 24.17 1.92
N TYR A 427 4.56 24.52 1.69
CA TYR A 427 3.82 25.51 2.48
C TYR A 427 2.35 25.11 2.63
N VAL A 428 1.67 25.74 3.57
CA VAL A 428 0.23 25.60 3.77
C VAL A 428 -0.42 26.95 3.45
N ASP A 429 -1.47 26.94 2.62
CA ASP A 429 -2.19 28.16 2.29
C ASP A 429 -3.20 28.56 3.38
N ASP A 430 -3.85 29.73 3.21
CA ASP A 430 -4.82 30.28 4.16
C ASP A 430 -6.06 29.38 4.37
N ASP A 431 -6.37 28.53 3.39
CA ASP A 431 -7.47 27.54 3.47
C ASP A 431 -7.02 26.21 4.12
N GLY A 432 -5.74 26.08 4.49
CA GLY A 432 -5.17 24.91 5.15
C GLY A 432 -4.74 23.79 4.20
N PHE A 433 -4.66 24.03 2.89
CA PHE A 433 -4.17 23.06 1.93
C PHE A 433 -2.64 23.04 1.91
N LEU A 434 -2.07 21.83 1.89
CA LEU A 434 -0.63 21.62 1.75
C LEU A 434 -0.22 21.65 0.28
N TYR A 435 0.85 22.39 0.01
CA TYR A 435 1.55 22.44 -1.27
C TYR A 435 2.96 21.92 -1.10
N LEU A 436 3.37 20.96 -1.92
CA LEU A 436 4.73 20.43 -1.93
C LEU A 436 5.47 20.98 -3.14
N LEU A 437 6.61 21.58 -2.89
CA LEU A 437 7.49 22.09 -3.95
C LEU A 437 8.52 21.05 -4.35
N ASN A 438 9.16 20.37 -3.37
CA ASN A 438 10.15 19.33 -3.65
C ASN A 438 10.48 18.49 -2.42
N ARG A 439 11.29 17.42 -2.61
CA ARG A 439 12.04 16.79 -1.52
C ARG A 439 13.33 17.54 -1.26
N ARG A 440 13.69 17.73 0.00
CA ARG A 440 14.90 18.45 0.42
C ARG A 440 16.17 17.96 -0.28
N LYS A 441 16.31 16.65 -0.49
CA LYS A 441 17.47 16.02 -1.15
C LYS A 441 17.42 16.05 -2.68
N ASP A 442 16.29 16.39 -3.25
CA ASP A 442 16.12 16.52 -4.71
C ASP A 442 16.26 17.97 -5.17
N ILE A 443 16.37 18.95 -4.25
CA ILE A 443 16.66 20.35 -4.56
C ILE A 443 18.04 20.42 -5.22
N ILE A 444 18.10 21.05 -6.38
CA ILE A 444 19.34 21.28 -7.12
C ILE A 444 19.87 22.64 -6.70
N ILE A 445 21.01 22.66 -6.02
CA ILE A 445 21.66 23.92 -5.62
C ILE A 445 22.66 24.29 -6.71
N SER A 446 22.29 25.27 -7.54
CA SER A 446 23.10 25.70 -8.69
C SER A 446 23.55 27.15 -8.52
N GLY A 447 24.83 27.35 -8.21
CA GLY A 447 25.40 28.69 -8.06
C GLY A 447 24.79 29.52 -6.91
N GLY A 448 24.27 28.85 -5.88
CA GLY A 448 23.60 29.48 -4.74
C GLY A 448 22.08 29.59 -4.89
N GLU A 449 21.53 29.29 -6.08
CA GLU A 449 20.10 29.30 -6.36
C GLU A 449 19.49 27.91 -6.13
N ASN A 450 18.31 27.87 -5.51
CA ASN A 450 17.54 26.64 -5.36
C ASN A 450 16.71 26.39 -6.63
N ILE A 451 16.92 25.24 -7.26
CA ILE A 451 16.13 24.79 -8.40
C ILE A 451 15.32 23.59 -7.96
N TYR A 452 14.02 23.69 -8.14
CA TYR A 452 13.09 22.63 -7.80
C TYR A 452 12.78 21.79 -9.04
N PRO A 453 13.24 20.52 -9.13
CA PRO A 453 12.97 19.63 -10.26
C PRO A 453 11.51 19.58 -10.66
N LYS A 454 10.62 19.53 -9.67
CA LYS A 454 9.18 19.46 -9.88
C LYS A 454 8.63 20.66 -10.65
N GLU A 455 9.10 21.87 -10.38
CA GLU A 455 8.67 23.08 -11.09
C GLU A 455 8.95 22.98 -12.60
N ILE A 456 10.12 22.44 -12.95
CA ILE A 456 10.51 22.25 -14.35
C ILE A 456 9.68 21.12 -14.99
N GLU A 457 9.46 20.03 -14.25
CA GLU A 457 8.67 18.87 -14.69
C GLU A 457 7.21 19.28 -14.94
N ASP A 458 6.61 20.05 -14.02
CA ASP A 458 5.24 20.56 -14.14
C ASP A 458 5.07 21.37 -15.44
N VAL A 459 5.97 22.30 -15.71
CA VAL A 459 5.96 23.11 -16.94
C VAL A 459 6.14 22.23 -18.17
N LEU A 460 6.99 21.21 -18.13
CA LEU A 460 7.19 20.29 -19.25
C LEU A 460 5.97 19.43 -19.55
N TYR A 461 5.23 18.97 -18.53
CA TYR A 461 4.02 18.19 -18.76
C TYR A 461 2.88 18.99 -19.40
N GLU A 462 2.92 20.33 -19.39
CA GLU A 462 2.02 21.19 -20.18
C GLU A 462 2.36 21.20 -21.68
N MET A 463 3.57 20.75 -22.04
CA MET A 463 4.01 20.71 -23.44
C MET A 463 3.51 19.44 -24.13
N ASN A 464 2.69 19.60 -25.18
CA ASN A 464 2.21 18.47 -25.95
C ASN A 464 3.35 17.61 -26.50
N GLY A 465 3.27 16.29 -26.31
CA GLY A 465 4.25 15.31 -26.79
C GLY A 465 5.31 14.90 -25.75
N ILE A 466 5.28 15.44 -24.54
CA ILE A 466 6.04 14.91 -23.40
C ILE A 466 5.25 13.73 -22.82
N LYS A 467 5.83 12.53 -22.88
CA LYS A 467 5.23 11.32 -22.30
C LYS A 467 5.65 11.15 -20.85
N GLU A 468 6.95 11.24 -20.58
CA GLU A 468 7.54 11.12 -19.25
C GLU A 468 8.73 12.06 -19.14
N CYS A 469 8.94 12.67 -17.97
CA CYS A 469 10.14 13.44 -17.72
C CYS A 469 10.56 13.36 -16.24
N ALA A 470 11.86 13.52 -16.00
CA ALA A 470 12.45 13.68 -14.70
C ALA A 470 13.63 14.65 -14.77
N VAL A 471 13.70 15.61 -13.88
CA VAL A 471 14.83 16.51 -13.72
C VAL A 471 15.68 16.04 -12.55
N ILE A 472 16.97 15.86 -12.78
CA ILE A 472 17.91 15.31 -11.80
C ILE A 472 19.09 16.25 -11.55
N PRO A 473 19.66 16.27 -10.33
CA PRO A 473 20.90 16.97 -10.04
C PRO A 473 22.09 16.22 -10.64
N VAL A 474 22.94 16.94 -11.35
CA VAL A 474 24.24 16.42 -11.79
C VAL A 474 25.34 17.36 -11.31
N PRO A 475 26.46 16.86 -10.75
CA PRO A 475 27.58 17.69 -10.33
C PRO A 475 28.14 18.52 -11.48
N ASP A 476 28.46 19.79 -11.20
CA ASP A 476 29.08 20.73 -12.13
C ASP A 476 30.20 21.47 -11.43
N SER A 477 31.36 21.55 -12.07
CA SER A 477 32.57 22.14 -11.49
C SER A 477 32.46 23.65 -11.22
N LYS A 478 31.56 24.35 -11.94
CA LYS A 478 31.37 25.80 -11.81
C LYS A 478 30.20 26.16 -10.92
N TRP A 479 29.12 25.38 -10.95
CA TRP A 479 27.85 25.71 -10.31
C TRP A 479 27.51 24.82 -9.12
N GLY A 480 28.39 23.85 -8.78
CA GLY A 480 28.12 22.83 -7.77
C GLY A 480 27.22 21.72 -8.31
N GLN A 481 25.99 22.06 -8.66
CA GLN A 481 25.05 21.17 -9.35
C GLN A 481 24.36 21.91 -10.50
N VAL A 482 23.88 21.16 -11.48
CA VAL A 482 23.04 21.68 -12.57
C VAL A 482 21.87 20.74 -12.84
N PRO A 483 20.70 21.26 -13.25
CA PRO A 483 19.57 20.44 -13.66
C PRO A 483 19.88 19.75 -15.00
N VAL A 484 19.62 18.43 -15.03
CA VAL A 484 19.64 17.62 -16.27
C VAL A 484 18.24 17.03 -16.46
N LEU A 485 17.69 17.23 -17.64
CA LEU A 485 16.39 16.67 -18.01
C LEU A 485 16.57 15.28 -18.63
N CYS A 486 15.91 14.29 -18.05
CA CYS A 486 15.69 12.96 -18.64
C CYS A 486 14.25 12.90 -19.16
N VAL A 487 14.03 12.56 -20.44
CA VAL A 487 12.71 12.72 -21.06
C VAL A 487 12.41 11.62 -22.08
N VAL A 488 11.13 11.24 -22.14
CA VAL A 488 10.53 10.38 -23.17
C VAL A 488 9.62 11.24 -24.03
N THR A 489 10.08 11.59 -25.22
CA THR A 489 9.36 12.49 -26.14
C THR A 489 9.90 12.41 -27.56
N SER A 490 9.09 12.82 -28.53
CA SER A 490 9.52 13.08 -29.89
C SER A 490 9.94 14.54 -30.15
N ARG A 491 9.82 15.42 -29.13
CA ARG A 491 10.22 16.83 -29.25
C ARG A 491 11.73 16.98 -29.31
N THR A 492 12.19 17.95 -30.10
CA THR A 492 13.60 18.28 -30.22
C THR A 492 14.11 19.05 -28.99
N LYS A 493 15.40 19.02 -28.76
CA LYS A 493 16.05 19.81 -27.70
C LYS A 493 15.74 21.31 -27.84
N GLN A 494 15.70 21.83 -29.04
CA GLN A 494 15.44 23.24 -29.28
C GLN A 494 14.02 23.63 -28.87
N GLU A 495 13.01 22.85 -29.25
CA GLU A 495 11.61 23.08 -28.86
C GLU A 495 11.43 23.07 -27.34
N ILE A 496 12.06 22.09 -26.63
CA ILE A 496 11.98 21.98 -25.18
C ILE A 496 12.62 23.19 -24.50
N ILE A 497 13.82 23.59 -24.94
CA ILE A 497 14.54 24.73 -24.36
C ILE A 497 13.76 26.03 -24.57
N GLU A 498 13.28 26.29 -25.77
CA GLU A 498 12.48 27.48 -26.08
C GLU A 498 11.19 27.51 -25.25
N TYR A 499 10.52 26.39 -25.14
CA TYR A 499 9.30 26.26 -24.32
C TYR A 499 9.54 26.60 -22.84
N LEU A 500 10.64 26.08 -22.25
CA LEU A 500 11.01 26.35 -20.87
C LEU A 500 11.49 27.80 -20.67
N GLN A 501 12.27 28.35 -21.60
CA GLN A 501 12.79 29.72 -21.49
C GLN A 501 11.69 30.79 -21.48
N CYS A 502 10.54 30.51 -22.11
CA CYS A 502 9.39 31.40 -22.08
C CYS A 502 8.62 31.35 -20.75
N ARG A 503 8.88 30.38 -19.90
CA ARG A 503 8.06 30.08 -18.68
C ARG A 503 8.86 30.06 -17.39
N LEU A 504 10.16 29.83 -17.45
CA LEU A 504 11.04 29.69 -16.29
C LEU A 504 12.23 30.63 -16.37
N ALA A 505 12.74 30.98 -15.19
CA ALA A 505 13.98 31.74 -15.08
C ALA A 505 15.14 30.98 -15.74
N LYS A 506 16.04 31.69 -16.35
CA LYS A 506 17.13 31.13 -17.18
C LYS A 506 18.00 30.09 -16.45
N TYR A 507 18.23 30.26 -15.15
CA TYR A 507 19.03 29.34 -14.34
C TYR A 507 18.33 28.01 -14.10
N LYS A 508 16.99 27.94 -14.17
CA LYS A 508 16.18 26.73 -14.02
C LYS A 508 16.13 25.87 -15.28
N VAL A 509 16.45 26.44 -16.45
CA VAL A 509 16.37 25.71 -17.71
C VAL A 509 17.51 24.69 -17.83
N PRO A 510 17.22 23.39 -17.99
CA PRO A 510 18.23 22.33 -18.09
C PRO A 510 19.12 22.55 -19.32
N LYS A 511 20.43 22.56 -19.13
CA LYS A 511 21.40 22.69 -20.23
C LYS A 511 21.65 21.37 -20.96
N ARG A 512 21.45 20.26 -20.28
CA ARG A 512 21.61 18.90 -20.80
C ARG A 512 20.25 18.22 -20.81
N ILE A 513 19.91 17.60 -21.95
CA ILE A 513 18.71 16.78 -22.12
C ILE A 513 19.16 15.40 -22.56
N VAL A 514 18.66 14.37 -21.88
CA VAL A 514 18.93 12.96 -22.17
C VAL A 514 17.60 12.31 -22.56
N TYR A 515 17.57 11.70 -23.74
CA TYR A 515 16.39 11.04 -24.28
C TYR A 515 16.38 9.57 -23.90
N TYR A 516 15.22 9.08 -23.52
CA TYR A 516 14.96 7.67 -23.17
C TYR A 516 13.77 7.16 -23.97
N ASP A 517 13.76 5.86 -24.25
CA ASP A 517 12.58 5.17 -24.75
C ASP A 517 11.56 4.94 -23.62
N ILE A 518 12.07 4.59 -22.42
CA ILE A 518 11.32 4.41 -21.18
C ILE A 518 12.22 4.84 -20.01
N LEU A 519 11.70 5.61 -19.06
CA LEU A 519 12.43 5.95 -17.85
C LEU A 519 12.47 4.74 -16.89
N PRO A 520 13.58 4.51 -16.15
CA PRO A 520 13.66 3.43 -15.16
C PRO A 520 12.67 3.67 -14.02
N LYS A 521 11.90 2.63 -13.68
CA LYS A 521 10.85 2.67 -12.66
C LYS A 521 10.92 1.47 -11.72
N ASN A 522 10.42 1.64 -10.51
CA ASN A 522 10.24 0.53 -9.58
C ASN A 522 8.91 -0.22 -9.82
N SER A 523 8.64 -1.24 -9.00
CA SER A 523 7.40 -2.03 -9.05
C SER A 523 6.10 -1.26 -8.81
N MET A 524 6.22 -0.02 -8.30
CA MET A 524 5.11 0.93 -8.11
C MET A 524 5.02 1.94 -9.25
N GLU A 525 5.67 1.69 -10.39
CA GLU A 525 5.77 2.62 -11.53
C GLU A 525 6.49 3.95 -11.21
N LYS A 526 7.14 4.07 -10.05
CA LYS A 526 7.84 5.28 -9.61
C LYS A 526 9.22 5.39 -10.26
N ILE A 527 9.51 6.56 -10.85
CA ILE A 527 10.79 6.86 -11.51
C ILE A 527 11.97 6.73 -10.53
N LEU A 528 12.97 5.94 -10.91
CA LEU A 528 14.18 5.69 -10.14
C LEU A 528 15.24 6.76 -10.43
N ARG A 529 15.08 7.96 -9.83
CA ARG A 529 15.98 9.13 -10.08
C ARG A 529 17.44 8.82 -9.82
N GLN A 530 17.77 7.96 -8.84
CA GLN A 530 19.15 7.57 -8.56
C GLN A 530 19.79 6.78 -9.71
N GLU A 531 19.02 5.95 -10.40
CA GLU A 531 19.50 5.24 -11.59
C GLU A 531 19.76 6.20 -12.75
N LEU A 532 18.90 7.20 -12.93
CA LEU A 532 19.11 8.26 -13.92
C LEU A 532 20.37 9.07 -13.62
N ILE A 533 20.59 9.45 -12.35
CA ILE A 533 21.82 10.13 -11.91
C ILE A 533 23.04 9.26 -12.21
N ASN A 534 23.02 7.99 -11.82
CA ASN A 534 24.14 7.06 -12.04
C ASN A 534 24.42 6.86 -13.54
N SER A 535 23.38 6.80 -14.38
CA SER A 535 23.51 6.71 -15.83
C SER A 535 24.12 7.98 -16.42
N CYS A 536 23.67 9.15 -16.01
CA CYS A 536 24.19 10.43 -16.48
C CYS A 536 25.65 10.68 -16.07
N LEU A 537 26.09 10.16 -14.91
CA LEU A 537 27.48 10.26 -14.45
C LEU A 537 28.43 9.32 -15.20
N LYS A 538 27.95 8.18 -15.72
CA LYS A 538 28.77 7.23 -16.49
C LYS A 538 29.00 7.69 -17.94
N HIS A 539 28.12 8.53 -18.48
CA HIS A 539 28.13 8.96 -19.89
C HIS A 539 28.42 10.46 -20.03
N GLY A 540 28.82 11.14 -18.99
CA GLY A 540 29.29 12.53 -18.96
C GLY A 540 30.75 12.61 -18.59
#